data_f6c3de19878c33813a007cb70c9e6476
#
_entry.id   f6c3de19878c33813a007cb70c9e6476
#
_cell.length_a   1.000
_cell.length_b   1.000
_cell.length_c   1.000
_cell.angle_alpha   90.00
_cell.angle_beta   90.00
_cell.angle_gamma   90.00
#
_symmetry.space_group_name_H-M   'P 1'
#
loop_
_entity.id
_entity.type
_entity.pdbx_description
1 polymer ?
#
loop_
_entity_poly.entity_id
_entity_poly.type
_entity_poly.pdbx_seq_one_letter_code
_entity_poly.pdbx_strand_id
1 'polypeptide(L)'
;MNYRKFAAKEVVMKHIKIAFSLLAAAVALFCSCGRSVSVGSAASELFSISGIPDGYRIRVSSPDGKVTDSLDVTGTLDRIICMSSSYVAYLSELGCDSVICGISGAKYVSNEAVRKRYIDGEIAEVGSDAVPDYEKIVSLSPDLVVAYSMPGSDFAGQLRKLGVKVLVLNDYLENAPLGRASYIRVFGALTGRLEMADSILNGIAQNYNELKDKVLDAVSADAAPGVLMNIPYADAWYVPGGTNYMSQLVSDAGAKVLGAVPGKSESSIISVEQAIILSRDASFWLNTGWCDTMEALHGQNQAFKSIDIPYIYNNTARANDRGGNDFWESGAARPDVILHDLVKIFHPEIVAHDGRELYYYKKVD
;
A
#
# COMPACT_ATOMS: atom_id res chain seq x y z
N MET A 1 61.63 -21.01 -51.39
CA MET A 1 60.22 -20.64 -51.64
C MET A 1 59.26 -20.85 -50.43
N ASN A 2 59.76 -20.69 -49.17
CA ASN A 2 58.98 -21.00 -47.95
C ASN A 2 58.86 -19.85 -46.95
N TYR A 3 59.48 -18.73 -47.13
CA TYR A 3 59.42 -17.59 -46.17
C TYR A 3 58.16 -16.69 -46.34
N ARG A 4 57.63 -16.57 -47.55
CA ARG A 4 56.41 -15.76 -47.79
C ARG A 4 55.08 -16.37 -47.29
N LYS A 5 55.00 -17.70 -47.14
CA LYS A 5 53.86 -18.40 -46.62
C LYS A 5 53.72 -18.33 -45.10
N PHE A 6 54.86 -18.20 -44.37
CA PHE A 6 54.88 -18.07 -42.91
C PHE A 6 54.43 -16.69 -42.45
N ALA A 7 54.90 -15.62 -43.10
CA ALA A 7 54.53 -14.24 -42.76
C ALA A 7 53.05 -13.96 -43.00
N ALA A 8 52.43 -14.55 -44.05
CA ALA A 8 51.00 -14.38 -44.32
C ALA A 8 50.11 -15.07 -43.26
N LYS A 9 50.55 -16.20 -42.70
CA LYS A 9 49.82 -16.90 -41.64
C LYS A 9 49.82 -16.17 -40.29
N GLU A 10 50.93 -15.50 -39.95
CA GLU A 10 51.03 -14.71 -38.71
C GLU A 10 50.15 -13.46 -38.78
N VAL A 11 50.14 -12.77 -39.92
CA VAL A 11 49.29 -11.59 -40.12
C VAL A 11 47.78 -11.95 -40.05
N VAL A 12 47.38 -13.06 -40.68
CA VAL A 12 45.97 -13.54 -40.63
C VAL A 12 45.60 -13.95 -39.20
N MET A 13 46.47 -14.68 -38.46
CA MET A 13 46.20 -15.03 -37.07
C MET A 13 46.13 -13.81 -36.14
N LYS A 14 46.93 -12.77 -36.39
CA LYS A 14 46.87 -11.52 -35.61
C LYS A 14 45.58 -10.75 -35.85
N HIS A 15 45.06 -10.71 -37.06
CA HIS A 15 43.77 -10.09 -37.38
C HIS A 15 42.57 -10.88 -36.84
N ILE A 16 42.63 -12.24 -36.82
CA ILE A 16 41.60 -13.09 -36.22
C ILE A 16 41.58 -12.90 -34.68
N LYS A 17 42.74 -12.80 -34.02
CA LYS A 17 42.81 -12.52 -32.58
C LYS A 17 42.25 -11.14 -32.22
N ILE A 18 42.52 -10.11 -33.03
CA ILE A 18 41.99 -8.75 -32.86
C ILE A 18 40.47 -8.74 -33.11
N ALA A 19 39.98 -9.44 -34.13
CA ALA A 19 38.54 -9.55 -34.40
C ALA A 19 37.82 -10.31 -33.28
N PHE A 20 38.38 -11.36 -32.72
CA PHE A 20 37.79 -12.07 -31.56
C PHE A 20 37.84 -11.25 -30.26
N SER A 21 38.89 -10.42 -30.07
CA SER A 21 38.95 -9.50 -28.91
C SER A 21 37.95 -8.36 -29.03
N LEU A 22 37.68 -7.84 -30.23
CA LEU A 22 36.68 -6.81 -30.49
C LEU A 22 35.27 -7.35 -30.42
N LEU A 23 35.04 -8.62 -30.81
CA LEU A 23 33.74 -9.29 -30.68
C LEU A 23 33.41 -9.61 -29.20
N ALA A 24 34.43 -10.01 -28.41
CA ALA A 24 34.28 -10.23 -26.96
C ALA A 24 34.00 -8.92 -26.19
N ALA A 25 34.65 -7.81 -26.63
CA ALA A 25 34.37 -6.48 -26.05
C ALA A 25 33.00 -5.94 -26.44
N ALA A 26 32.49 -6.23 -27.64
CA ALA A 26 31.15 -5.85 -28.08
C ALA A 26 30.06 -6.66 -27.35
N VAL A 27 30.30 -7.93 -27.06
CA VAL A 27 29.34 -8.75 -26.27
C VAL A 27 29.34 -8.32 -24.79
N ALA A 28 30.50 -7.82 -24.24
CA ALA A 28 30.55 -7.27 -22.89
C ALA A 28 29.85 -5.90 -22.76
N LEU A 29 29.69 -5.16 -23.87
CA LEU A 29 28.99 -3.87 -23.87
C LEU A 29 27.44 -4.01 -24.06
N PHE A 30 26.92 -5.18 -24.43
CA PHE A 30 25.49 -5.50 -24.47
C PHE A 30 25.00 -6.23 -23.22
N CYS A 31 25.87 -6.65 -22.31
CA CYS A 31 25.53 -6.86 -20.90
C CYS A 31 25.55 -5.49 -20.18
N SER A 32 24.82 -4.50 -20.72
CA SER A 32 24.37 -3.35 -19.94
C SER A 32 23.49 -3.94 -18.86
N CYS A 33 24.07 -4.08 -17.68
CA CYS A 33 23.35 -4.21 -16.43
C CYS A 33 22.12 -3.31 -16.48
N GLY A 34 20.97 -3.88 -16.73
CA GLY A 34 19.82 -3.42 -16.01
C GLY A 34 20.25 -3.44 -14.55
N ARG A 35 20.58 -2.29 -13.98
CA ARG A 35 20.62 -2.13 -12.55
C ARG A 35 19.25 -2.61 -12.10
N SER A 36 19.16 -3.86 -11.69
CA SER A 36 18.12 -4.27 -10.76
C SER A 36 18.36 -3.36 -9.55
N VAL A 37 17.64 -2.26 -9.50
CA VAL A 37 17.43 -1.54 -8.25
C VAL A 37 16.84 -2.61 -7.36
N SER A 38 17.66 -3.15 -6.48
CA SER A 38 17.20 -4.08 -5.48
C SER A 38 16.10 -3.32 -4.72
N VAL A 39 14.88 -3.79 -4.80
CA VAL A 39 13.73 -3.34 -4.00
C VAL A 39 14.01 -3.74 -2.54
N GLY A 40 15.16 -3.34 -2.01
CA GLY A 40 15.71 -3.80 -0.74
C GLY A 40 14.93 -3.31 0.49
N SER A 41 13.93 -2.43 0.32
CA SER A 41 13.09 -1.94 1.44
C SER A 41 11.59 -1.91 1.13
N ALA A 42 11.17 -2.25 -0.09
CA ALA A 42 9.77 -2.21 -0.51
C ALA A 42 9.09 -3.59 -0.49
N ALA A 43 9.78 -4.64 -0.09
CA ALA A 43 9.21 -5.99 -0.05
C ALA A 43 8.48 -6.22 1.27
N SER A 44 7.22 -6.68 1.20
CA SER A 44 6.53 -7.23 2.35
C SER A 44 7.26 -8.49 2.86
N GLU A 45 7.28 -8.67 4.17
CA GLU A 45 7.69 -9.92 4.82
C GLU A 45 6.50 -10.89 4.99
N LEU A 46 5.27 -10.41 4.76
CA LEU A 46 4.04 -11.16 4.99
C LEU A 46 3.55 -11.95 3.79
N PHE A 47 4.22 -11.86 2.63
CA PHE A 47 3.98 -12.74 1.50
C PHE A 47 5.23 -13.02 0.69
N SER A 48 5.20 -14.09 -0.10
CA SER A 48 6.20 -14.40 -1.11
C SER A 48 5.55 -14.92 -2.39
N ILE A 49 6.17 -14.59 -3.54
CA ILE A 49 5.77 -15.07 -4.86
C ILE A 49 6.94 -15.82 -5.45
N SER A 50 6.73 -17.07 -5.86
CA SER A 50 7.72 -17.91 -6.53
C SER A 50 7.16 -18.50 -7.82
N GLY A 51 7.99 -18.60 -8.86
CA GLY A 51 7.60 -19.24 -10.12
C GLY A 51 7.34 -20.74 -9.91
N ILE A 52 6.31 -21.24 -10.59
CA ILE A 52 6.03 -22.66 -10.77
C ILE A 52 5.81 -22.91 -12.28
N PRO A 53 5.75 -24.16 -12.77
CA PRO A 53 5.37 -24.42 -14.15
C PRO A 53 4.04 -23.73 -14.49
N ASP A 54 4.04 -22.90 -15.52
CA ASP A 54 2.89 -22.16 -16.06
C ASP A 54 2.23 -21.15 -15.10
N GLY A 55 2.96 -20.65 -14.08
CA GLY A 55 2.37 -19.69 -13.17
C GLY A 55 3.20 -19.34 -11.94
N TYR A 56 2.50 -19.05 -10.85
CA TYR A 56 3.09 -18.57 -9.60
C TYR A 56 2.51 -19.29 -8.39
N ARG A 57 3.36 -19.49 -7.38
CA ARG A 57 2.93 -19.84 -6.02
C ARG A 57 3.01 -18.61 -5.15
N ILE A 58 1.88 -18.22 -4.57
CA ILE A 58 1.75 -17.17 -3.58
C ILE A 58 1.68 -17.83 -2.21
N ARG A 59 2.52 -17.41 -1.26
CA ARG A 59 2.44 -17.80 0.15
C ARG A 59 2.21 -16.56 0.98
N VAL A 60 1.30 -16.64 1.94
CA VAL A 60 1.00 -15.57 2.89
C VAL A 60 1.44 -16.02 4.27
N SER A 61 2.07 -15.12 5.00
CA SER A 61 2.57 -15.36 6.36
C SER A 61 1.96 -14.35 7.35
N SER A 62 1.90 -14.73 8.59
CA SER A 62 1.66 -13.81 9.71
C SER A 62 2.96 -13.12 10.15
N PRO A 63 2.89 -12.04 10.96
CA PRO A 63 4.08 -11.32 11.42
C PRO A 63 5.09 -12.17 12.22
N ASP A 64 4.68 -13.30 12.78
CA ASP A 64 5.55 -14.27 13.43
C ASP A 64 6.24 -15.24 12.44
N GLY A 65 6.06 -15.03 11.12
CA GLY A 65 6.68 -15.82 10.05
C GLY A 65 5.98 -17.14 9.73
N LYS A 66 4.85 -17.45 10.38
CA LYS A 66 4.08 -18.67 10.11
C LYS A 66 3.28 -18.50 8.82
N VAL A 67 3.40 -19.46 7.88
CA VAL A 67 2.56 -19.49 6.68
C VAL A 67 1.10 -19.71 7.09
N THR A 68 0.24 -18.78 6.72
CA THR A 68 -1.20 -18.77 7.06
C THR A 68 -2.06 -19.20 5.86
N ASP A 69 -1.59 -18.93 4.63
CA ASP A 69 -2.28 -19.36 3.41
C ASP A 69 -1.31 -19.57 2.24
N SER A 70 -1.75 -20.29 1.22
CA SER A 70 -0.98 -20.49 0.00
C SER A 70 -1.90 -20.82 -1.19
N LEU A 71 -1.58 -20.25 -2.36
CA LEU A 71 -2.31 -20.47 -3.60
C LEU A 71 -1.33 -20.69 -4.76
N ASP A 72 -1.57 -21.73 -5.55
CA ASP A 72 -0.93 -21.91 -6.86
C ASP A 72 -1.87 -21.34 -7.93
N VAL A 73 -1.35 -20.38 -8.70
CA VAL A 73 -2.07 -19.70 -9.79
C VAL A 73 -1.44 -20.12 -11.10
N THR A 74 -2.20 -20.77 -11.97
CA THR A 74 -1.79 -21.14 -13.34
C THR A 74 -2.64 -20.32 -14.32
N GLY A 75 -1.99 -19.63 -15.24
CA GLY A 75 -2.65 -18.69 -16.15
C GLY A 75 -3.11 -17.38 -15.47
N THR A 76 -4.13 -16.75 -16.02
CA THR A 76 -4.74 -15.51 -15.53
C THR A 76 -6.14 -15.76 -14.99
N LEU A 77 -6.53 -14.98 -13.99
CA LEU A 77 -7.88 -15.05 -13.42
C LEU A 77 -8.73 -13.92 -14.00
N ASP A 78 -9.96 -14.25 -14.40
CA ASP A 78 -10.89 -13.31 -15.06
C ASP A 78 -12.07 -12.90 -14.15
N ARG A 79 -12.28 -13.62 -13.04
CA ARG A 79 -13.41 -13.40 -12.14
C ARG A 79 -12.96 -13.41 -10.69
N ILE A 80 -12.69 -12.22 -10.16
CA ILE A 80 -12.20 -12.04 -8.78
C ILE A 80 -13.27 -11.35 -7.94
N ILE A 81 -13.52 -11.86 -6.74
CA ILE A 81 -14.29 -11.18 -5.69
C ILE A 81 -13.31 -10.55 -4.70
N CYS A 82 -13.49 -9.26 -4.42
CA CYS A 82 -12.69 -8.48 -3.50
C CYS A 82 -13.45 -8.27 -2.17
N MET A 83 -12.93 -8.82 -1.07
CA MET A 83 -13.53 -8.62 0.26
C MET A 83 -13.03 -7.35 0.96
N SER A 84 -12.18 -6.55 0.30
CA SER A 84 -11.68 -5.24 0.76
C SER A 84 -11.58 -4.27 -0.40
N SER A 85 -11.84 -2.97 -0.15
CA SER A 85 -11.65 -1.92 -1.15
C SER A 85 -10.15 -1.69 -1.49
N SER A 86 -9.22 -2.01 -0.59
CA SER A 86 -7.79 -1.99 -0.92
C SER A 86 -7.43 -2.95 -2.06
N TYR A 87 -8.12 -4.08 -2.16
CA TYR A 87 -7.92 -5.05 -3.26
C TYR A 87 -8.44 -4.51 -4.59
N VAL A 88 -9.52 -3.74 -4.55
CA VAL A 88 -9.99 -2.96 -5.72
C VAL A 88 -8.91 -1.99 -6.17
N ALA A 89 -8.30 -1.27 -5.24
CA ALA A 89 -7.25 -0.30 -5.56
C ALA A 89 -6.03 -0.95 -6.21
N TYR A 90 -5.54 -2.09 -5.72
CA TYR A 90 -4.42 -2.80 -6.37
C TYR A 90 -4.75 -3.26 -7.78
N LEU A 91 -5.97 -3.77 -8.03
CA LEU A 91 -6.43 -4.14 -9.37
C LEU A 91 -6.56 -2.92 -10.27
N SER A 92 -7.05 -1.79 -9.75
CA SER A 92 -7.20 -0.55 -10.49
C SER A 92 -5.85 0.06 -10.90
N GLU A 93 -4.85 0.06 -10.01
CA GLU A 93 -3.49 0.49 -10.35
C GLU A 93 -2.86 -0.34 -11.49
N LEU A 94 -3.28 -1.62 -11.61
CA LEU A 94 -2.88 -2.51 -12.71
C LEU A 94 -3.74 -2.36 -13.97
N GLY A 95 -4.79 -1.53 -13.95
CA GLY A 95 -5.78 -1.47 -15.03
C GLY A 95 -6.53 -2.79 -15.24
N CYS A 96 -6.78 -3.52 -14.15
CA CYS A 96 -7.44 -4.83 -14.14
C CYS A 96 -8.86 -4.79 -13.54
N ASP A 97 -9.53 -3.64 -13.52
CA ASP A 97 -10.88 -3.52 -12.95
C ASP A 97 -11.89 -4.49 -13.58
N SER A 98 -11.68 -4.87 -14.86
CA SER A 98 -12.58 -5.77 -15.59
C SER A 98 -12.72 -7.16 -14.97
N VAL A 99 -11.72 -7.64 -14.22
CA VAL A 99 -11.77 -8.96 -13.58
C VAL A 99 -12.64 -8.97 -12.32
N ILE A 100 -13.02 -7.80 -11.78
CA ILE A 100 -13.84 -7.70 -10.56
C ILE A 100 -15.28 -8.07 -10.90
N CYS A 101 -15.78 -9.13 -10.29
CA CYS A 101 -17.18 -9.58 -10.44
C CYS A 101 -18.03 -9.43 -9.18
N GLY A 102 -17.40 -9.21 -8.02
CA GLY A 102 -18.09 -8.97 -6.75
C GLY A 102 -17.22 -8.23 -5.74
N ILE A 103 -17.85 -7.44 -4.88
CA ILE A 103 -17.17 -6.64 -3.85
C ILE A 103 -17.98 -6.70 -2.56
N SER A 104 -17.28 -6.85 -1.43
CA SER A 104 -17.86 -6.62 -0.10
C SER A 104 -17.90 -5.12 0.18
N GLY A 105 -19.09 -4.60 0.48
CA GLY A 105 -19.27 -3.17 0.72
C GLY A 105 -19.08 -2.31 -0.54
N ALA A 106 -19.54 -2.77 -1.70
CA ALA A 106 -19.36 -2.10 -3.00
C ALA A 106 -19.80 -0.63 -3.02
N LYS A 107 -20.80 -0.28 -2.19
CA LYS A 107 -21.26 1.12 -2.04
C LYS A 107 -20.19 2.07 -1.47
N TYR A 108 -19.19 1.53 -0.76
CA TYR A 108 -18.11 2.32 -0.15
C TYR A 108 -16.92 2.53 -1.08
N VAL A 109 -16.88 1.84 -2.23
CA VAL A 109 -15.76 1.96 -3.19
C VAL A 109 -15.67 3.40 -3.69
N SER A 110 -14.45 3.95 -3.66
CA SER A 110 -14.14 5.31 -4.08
C SER A 110 -13.77 5.40 -5.56
N ASN A 111 -13.21 4.31 -6.15
CA ASN A 111 -12.91 4.26 -7.57
C ASN A 111 -14.19 4.44 -8.43
N GLU A 112 -14.25 5.54 -9.18
CA GLU A 112 -15.46 5.91 -9.95
C GLU A 112 -15.81 4.91 -11.04
N ALA A 113 -14.82 4.34 -11.73
CA ALA A 113 -15.05 3.36 -12.81
C ALA A 113 -15.64 2.06 -12.25
N VAL A 114 -15.09 1.55 -11.16
CA VAL A 114 -15.59 0.36 -10.46
C VAL A 114 -16.98 0.62 -9.86
N ARG A 115 -17.16 1.79 -9.24
CA ARG A 115 -18.47 2.22 -8.69
C ARG A 115 -19.54 2.32 -9.77
N LYS A 116 -19.19 2.84 -10.96
CA LYS A 116 -20.12 2.88 -12.09
C LYS A 116 -20.55 1.47 -12.51
N ARG A 117 -19.60 0.54 -12.66
CA ARG A 117 -19.92 -0.87 -12.98
C ARG A 117 -20.78 -1.54 -11.92
N TYR A 118 -20.61 -1.21 -10.64
CA TYR A 118 -21.50 -1.66 -9.57
C TYR A 118 -22.91 -1.12 -9.74
N ILE A 119 -23.07 0.19 -10.04
CA ILE A 119 -24.37 0.82 -10.27
C ILE A 119 -25.07 0.23 -11.49
N ASP A 120 -24.32 -0.05 -12.56
CA ASP A 120 -24.82 -0.66 -13.80
C ASP A 120 -25.17 -2.17 -13.62
N GLY A 121 -24.88 -2.76 -12.45
CA GLY A 121 -25.16 -4.17 -12.15
C GLY A 121 -24.15 -5.18 -12.69
N GLU A 122 -23.01 -4.74 -13.20
CA GLU A 122 -21.94 -5.60 -13.69
C GLU A 122 -21.10 -6.22 -12.54
N ILE A 123 -21.03 -5.53 -11.42
CA ILE A 123 -20.36 -5.98 -10.19
C ILE A 123 -21.42 -6.20 -9.10
N ALA A 124 -21.37 -7.35 -8.46
CA ALA A 124 -22.31 -7.68 -7.40
C ALA A 124 -21.83 -7.23 -6.02
N GLU A 125 -22.76 -6.78 -5.17
CA GLU A 125 -22.56 -6.72 -3.72
C GLU A 125 -22.60 -8.15 -3.16
N VAL A 126 -21.60 -8.54 -2.36
CA VAL A 126 -21.49 -9.89 -1.79
C VAL A 126 -21.63 -9.94 -0.27
N GLY A 127 -22.29 -8.93 0.29
CA GLY A 127 -22.47 -8.78 1.73
C GLY A 127 -21.31 -8.04 2.39
N SER A 128 -21.34 -7.99 3.70
CA SER A 128 -20.26 -7.41 4.50
C SER A 128 -19.42 -8.50 5.16
N ASP A 129 -18.28 -8.11 5.73
CA ASP A 129 -17.40 -9.02 6.46
C ASP A 129 -18.10 -9.71 7.63
N ALA A 130 -19.02 -9.00 8.30
CA ALA A 130 -19.81 -9.55 9.41
C ALA A 130 -20.95 -10.46 8.93
N VAL A 131 -21.50 -10.18 7.73
CA VAL A 131 -22.63 -10.91 7.15
C VAL A 131 -22.39 -11.12 5.65
N PRO A 132 -21.50 -12.06 5.28
CA PRO A 132 -21.23 -12.37 3.88
C PRO A 132 -22.39 -13.14 3.24
N ASP A 133 -22.66 -12.84 1.97
CA ASP A 133 -23.67 -13.56 1.18
C ASP A 133 -23.01 -14.75 0.44
N TYR A 134 -22.95 -15.90 1.10
CA TYR A 134 -22.32 -17.11 0.55
C TYR A 134 -23.02 -17.60 -0.71
N GLU A 135 -24.37 -17.51 -0.78
CA GLU A 135 -25.15 -17.95 -1.96
C GLU A 135 -24.80 -17.07 -3.16
N LYS A 136 -24.73 -15.76 -2.95
CA LYS A 136 -24.34 -14.80 -3.98
C LYS A 136 -22.92 -15.06 -4.46
N ILE A 137 -21.96 -15.24 -3.54
CA ILE A 137 -20.57 -15.53 -3.88
C ILE A 137 -20.49 -16.78 -4.77
N VAL A 138 -21.12 -17.89 -4.38
CA VAL A 138 -21.13 -19.14 -5.15
C VAL A 138 -21.79 -18.96 -6.50
N SER A 139 -22.93 -18.23 -6.56
CA SER A 139 -23.67 -18.00 -7.82
C SER A 139 -22.87 -17.21 -8.86
N LEU A 140 -21.94 -16.35 -8.41
CA LEU A 140 -21.06 -15.59 -9.29
C LEU A 140 -19.98 -16.47 -9.96
N SER A 141 -19.79 -17.72 -9.49
CA SER A 141 -18.75 -18.63 -9.99
C SER A 141 -17.39 -17.95 -10.14
N PRO A 142 -16.82 -17.38 -9.06
CA PRO A 142 -15.53 -16.68 -9.14
C PRO A 142 -14.39 -17.68 -9.34
N ASP A 143 -13.34 -17.26 -10.04
CA ASP A 143 -12.06 -17.99 -10.09
C ASP A 143 -11.35 -17.92 -8.75
N LEU A 144 -11.53 -16.81 -8.03
CA LEU A 144 -10.92 -16.55 -6.72
C LEU A 144 -11.73 -15.53 -5.91
N VAL A 145 -11.83 -15.76 -4.61
CA VAL A 145 -12.18 -14.75 -3.61
C VAL A 145 -10.91 -14.34 -2.90
N VAL A 146 -10.58 -13.04 -2.92
CA VAL A 146 -9.49 -12.47 -2.13
C VAL A 146 -10.09 -11.88 -0.87
N ALA A 147 -9.67 -12.41 0.29
CA ALA A 147 -10.19 -12.06 1.60
C ALA A 147 -9.07 -11.66 2.55
N TYR A 148 -9.42 -11.20 3.73
CA TYR A 148 -8.50 -10.98 4.85
C TYR A 148 -8.96 -11.75 6.08
N SER A 149 -8.02 -11.98 7.00
CA SER A 149 -8.31 -12.73 8.23
C SER A 149 -9.02 -11.85 9.25
N MET A 150 -10.11 -12.34 9.82
CA MET A 150 -10.79 -11.71 10.96
C MET A 150 -10.80 -12.67 12.15
N PRO A 151 -10.43 -12.21 13.36
CA PRO A 151 -10.51 -13.03 14.55
C PRO A 151 -11.93 -13.60 14.78
N GLY A 152 -12.02 -14.91 14.99
CA GLY A 152 -13.28 -15.59 15.24
C GLY A 152 -14.12 -15.91 14.00
N SER A 153 -13.69 -15.55 12.78
CA SER A 153 -14.38 -15.88 11.53
C SER A 153 -13.71 -17.05 10.81
N ASP A 154 -14.51 -18.02 10.34
CA ASP A 154 -14.09 -19.11 9.42
C ASP A 154 -14.62 -18.87 8.00
N PHE A 155 -14.70 -17.63 7.57
CA PHE A 155 -15.22 -17.24 6.25
C PHE A 155 -14.54 -18.02 5.11
N ALA A 156 -13.22 -18.02 5.07
CA ALA A 156 -12.44 -18.71 4.04
C ALA A 156 -12.66 -20.23 4.08
N GLY A 157 -12.69 -20.83 5.26
CA GLY A 157 -12.96 -22.25 5.43
C GLY A 157 -14.35 -22.66 4.94
N GLN A 158 -15.36 -21.84 5.19
CA GLN A 158 -16.73 -22.08 4.73
C GLN A 158 -16.81 -22.01 3.20
N LEU A 159 -16.23 -21.01 2.55
CA LEU A 159 -16.19 -20.90 1.09
C LEU A 159 -15.44 -22.06 0.44
N ARG A 160 -14.32 -22.49 1.02
CA ARG A 160 -13.56 -23.65 0.51
C ARG A 160 -14.38 -24.95 0.58
N LYS A 161 -15.20 -25.15 1.63
CA LYS A 161 -16.15 -26.28 1.72
C LYS A 161 -17.23 -26.23 0.63
N LEU A 162 -17.57 -25.03 0.14
CA LEU A 162 -18.49 -24.83 -0.98
C LEU A 162 -17.79 -24.91 -2.35
N GLY A 163 -16.50 -25.27 -2.39
CA GLY A 163 -15.72 -25.43 -3.63
C GLY A 163 -15.16 -24.15 -4.21
N VAL A 164 -15.27 -23.02 -3.48
CA VAL A 164 -14.73 -21.73 -3.93
C VAL A 164 -13.27 -21.59 -3.51
N LYS A 165 -12.40 -21.20 -4.44
CA LYS A 165 -11.00 -20.88 -4.11
C LYS A 165 -10.94 -19.56 -3.35
N VAL A 166 -10.15 -19.52 -2.29
CA VAL A 166 -9.96 -18.31 -1.46
C VAL A 166 -8.48 -18.12 -1.18
N LEU A 167 -8.01 -16.89 -1.34
CA LEU A 167 -6.70 -16.43 -0.87
C LEU A 167 -6.92 -15.40 0.25
N VAL A 168 -6.37 -15.69 1.43
CA VAL A 168 -6.45 -14.78 2.58
C VAL A 168 -5.16 -13.98 2.67
N LEU A 169 -5.26 -12.66 2.52
CA LEU A 169 -4.14 -11.72 2.60
C LEU A 169 -4.08 -11.06 3.98
N ASN A 170 -2.89 -10.59 4.34
CA ASN A 170 -2.61 -9.90 5.61
C ASN A 170 -2.08 -8.47 5.39
N ASP A 171 -2.47 -7.79 4.30
CA ASP A 171 -1.98 -6.45 3.95
C ASP A 171 -2.24 -5.40 5.04
N TYR A 172 -3.30 -5.55 5.81
CA TYR A 172 -3.64 -4.68 6.93
C TYR A 172 -2.71 -4.85 8.16
N LEU A 173 -1.94 -5.93 8.22
CA LEU A 173 -0.93 -6.18 9.26
C LEU A 173 0.44 -5.59 8.91
N GLU A 174 0.61 -5.06 7.69
CA GLU A 174 1.87 -4.43 7.30
C GLU A 174 2.12 -3.15 8.07
N ASN A 175 3.28 -3.10 8.70
CA ASN A 175 3.75 -1.90 9.40
C ASN A 175 4.46 -0.93 8.46
N ALA A 176 5.16 -1.46 7.45
CA ALA A 176 5.88 -0.64 6.48
C ALA A 176 4.95 -0.14 5.36
N PRO A 177 4.90 1.18 5.07
CA PRO A 177 4.06 1.73 4.02
C PRO A 177 4.32 1.10 2.64
N LEU A 178 5.58 0.95 2.24
CA LEU A 178 5.96 0.29 1.00
C LEU A 178 5.69 -1.22 1.02
N GLY A 179 5.77 -1.87 2.19
CA GLY A 179 5.38 -3.27 2.39
C GLY A 179 3.91 -3.48 2.02
N ARG A 180 3.02 -2.59 2.48
CA ARG A 180 1.60 -2.64 2.12
C ARG A 180 1.37 -2.40 0.62
N ALA A 181 2.01 -1.39 0.02
CA ALA A 181 1.93 -1.14 -1.42
C ALA A 181 2.40 -2.34 -2.25
N SER A 182 3.37 -3.13 -1.74
CA SER A 182 3.93 -4.27 -2.45
C SER A 182 2.92 -5.40 -2.75
N TYR A 183 1.75 -5.39 -2.08
CA TYR A 183 0.66 -6.34 -2.39
C TYR A 183 0.11 -6.18 -3.80
N ILE A 184 0.36 -5.08 -4.52
CA ILE A 184 0.10 -4.96 -5.95
C ILE A 184 0.72 -6.12 -6.75
N ARG A 185 1.86 -6.67 -6.30
CA ARG A 185 2.52 -7.82 -6.92
C ARG A 185 1.70 -9.11 -6.82
N VAL A 186 0.97 -9.31 -5.72
CA VAL A 186 0.02 -10.42 -5.57
C VAL A 186 -1.02 -10.34 -6.68
N PHE A 187 -1.65 -9.17 -6.84
CA PHE A 187 -2.65 -8.96 -7.89
C PHE A 187 -2.05 -9.02 -9.29
N GLY A 188 -0.81 -8.57 -9.48
CA GLY A 188 -0.04 -8.77 -10.71
C GLY A 188 0.15 -10.24 -11.06
N ALA A 189 0.47 -11.11 -10.09
CA ALA A 189 0.59 -12.55 -10.29
C ALA A 189 -0.77 -13.20 -10.61
N LEU A 190 -1.87 -12.74 -9.97
CA LEU A 190 -3.22 -13.23 -10.22
C LEU A 190 -3.73 -12.90 -11.63
N THR A 191 -3.31 -11.76 -12.19
CA THR A 191 -3.82 -11.20 -13.46
C THR A 191 -2.81 -11.31 -14.62
N GLY A 192 -1.67 -12.00 -14.41
CA GLY A 192 -0.60 -12.10 -15.42
C GLY A 192 0.15 -10.80 -15.69
N ARG A 193 0.11 -9.83 -14.76
CA ARG A 193 0.74 -8.51 -14.88
C ARG A 193 1.84 -8.26 -13.84
N LEU A 194 2.57 -9.29 -13.43
CA LEU A 194 3.57 -9.17 -12.37
C LEU A 194 4.68 -8.17 -12.72
N GLU A 195 5.17 -8.15 -13.96
CA GLU A 195 6.19 -7.19 -14.42
C GLU A 195 5.68 -5.74 -14.37
N MET A 196 4.41 -5.52 -14.72
CA MET A 196 3.76 -4.20 -14.59
C MET A 196 3.64 -3.80 -13.11
N ALA A 197 3.24 -4.73 -12.25
CA ALA A 197 3.16 -4.51 -10.80
C ALA A 197 4.54 -4.13 -10.22
N ASP A 198 5.61 -4.82 -10.64
CA ASP A 198 6.98 -4.49 -10.25
C ASP A 198 7.39 -3.09 -10.73
N SER A 199 7.05 -2.71 -11.96
CA SER A 199 7.33 -1.37 -12.50
C SER A 199 6.60 -0.26 -11.74
N ILE A 200 5.31 -0.46 -11.43
CA ILE A 200 4.50 0.51 -10.66
C ILE A 200 5.04 0.64 -9.25
N LEU A 201 5.30 -0.49 -8.56
CA LEU A 201 5.84 -0.50 -7.20
C LEU A 201 7.21 0.21 -7.13
N ASN A 202 8.08 -0.01 -8.12
CA ASN A 202 9.38 0.67 -8.19
C ASN A 202 9.23 2.18 -8.30
N GLY A 203 8.28 2.67 -9.12
CA GLY A 203 7.97 4.10 -9.21
C GLY A 203 7.44 4.68 -7.89
N ILE A 204 6.52 3.96 -7.21
CA ILE A 204 6.00 4.34 -5.90
C ILE A 204 7.14 4.39 -4.86
N ALA A 205 7.98 3.36 -4.82
CA ALA A 205 9.10 3.28 -3.88
C ALA A 205 10.15 4.37 -4.13
N GLN A 206 10.41 4.70 -5.39
CA GLN A 206 11.31 5.80 -5.74
C GLN A 206 10.76 7.14 -5.22
N ASN A 207 9.50 7.48 -5.56
CA ASN A 207 8.86 8.72 -5.11
C ASN A 207 8.85 8.83 -3.58
N TYR A 208 8.50 7.72 -2.91
CA TYR A 208 8.43 7.65 -1.45
C TYR A 208 9.81 7.92 -0.82
N ASN A 209 10.84 7.18 -1.27
CA ASN A 209 12.17 7.27 -0.69
C ASN A 209 12.84 8.61 -0.99
N GLU A 210 12.72 9.16 -2.21
CA GLU A 210 13.26 10.48 -2.56
C GLU A 210 12.66 11.58 -1.68
N LEU A 211 11.37 11.51 -1.36
CA LEU A 211 10.73 12.48 -0.49
C LEU A 211 11.14 12.28 0.97
N LYS A 212 11.18 11.05 1.45
CA LYS A 212 11.67 10.71 2.80
C LYS A 212 13.10 11.18 3.01
N ASP A 213 14.00 10.97 2.04
CA ASP A 213 15.39 11.40 2.12
C ASP A 213 15.50 12.94 2.23
N LYS A 214 14.69 13.69 1.44
CA LYS A 214 14.61 15.16 1.57
C LYS A 214 14.17 15.61 2.97
N VAL A 215 13.22 14.90 3.56
CA VAL A 215 12.75 15.18 4.93
C VAL A 215 13.86 14.91 5.94
N LEU A 216 14.56 13.77 5.82
CA LEU A 216 15.68 13.42 6.72
C LEU A 216 16.83 14.42 6.64
N ASP A 217 17.09 14.98 5.46
CA ASP A 217 18.14 16.01 5.27
C ASP A 217 17.72 17.37 5.84
N ALA A 218 16.43 17.69 5.85
CA ALA A 218 15.91 19.00 6.24
C ALA A 218 15.49 19.08 7.72
N VAL A 219 15.01 17.98 8.30
CA VAL A 219 14.37 17.97 9.63
C VAL A 219 15.18 17.13 10.61
N SER A 220 15.70 17.78 11.66
CA SER A 220 16.35 17.06 12.75
C SER A 220 15.30 16.36 13.64
N ALA A 221 15.65 15.20 14.21
CA ALA A 221 14.76 14.43 15.08
C ALA A 221 14.25 15.24 16.28
N ASP A 222 15.09 16.15 16.82
CA ASP A 222 14.71 17.00 17.97
C ASP A 222 13.73 18.10 17.57
N ALA A 223 13.68 18.49 16.30
CA ALA A 223 12.76 19.48 15.75
C ALA A 223 11.45 18.90 15.23
N ALA A 224 11.29 17.57 15.25
CA ALA A 224 10.10 16.87 14.75
C ALA A 224 8.84 17.31 15.53
N PRO A 225 7.82 17.91 14.87
CA PRO A 225 6.61 18.36 15.55
C PRO A 225 5.79 17.18 16.10
N GLY A 226 5.12 17.42 17.23
CA GLY A 226 4.21 16.45 17.83
C GLY A 226 2.87 16.39 17.08
N VAL A 227 2.35 15.20 16.88
CA VAL A 227 1.08 14.94 16.23
C VAL A 227 0.15 14.17 17.17
N LEU A 228 -1.00 14.75 17.49
CA LEU A 228 -2.12 14.02 18.11
C LEU A 228 -2.90 13.31 17.00
N MET A 229 -3.23 12.03 17.19
CA MET A 229 -3.92 11.24 16.18
C MET A 229 -5.27 10.72 16.65
N ASN A 230 -6.21 10.67 15.70
CA ASN A 230 -7.55 10.13 15.84
C ASN A 230 -8.45 10.94 16.80
N ILE A 231 -9.64 10.40 17.05
CA ILE A 231 -10.59 10.76 18.12
C ILE A 231 -11.08 9.46 18.76
N PRO A 232 -11.72 9.50 19.92
CA PRO A 232 -12.31 8.30 20.52
C PRO A 232 -13.29 7.61 19.57
N TYR A 233 -13.18 6.29 19.51
CA TYR A 233 -14.22 5.42 18.96
C TYR A 233 -14.93 4.74 20.13
N ALA A 234 -16.22 4.98 20.28
CA ALA A 234 -16.96 4.72 21.52
C ALA A 234 -16.24 5.40 22.71
N ASP A 235 -15.82 4.63 23.72
CA ASP A 235 -15.16 5.17 24.91
C ASP A 235 -13.63 5.04 24.89
N ALA A 236 -13.04 4.64 23.75
CA ALA A 236 -11.61 4.36 23.63
C ALA A 236 -10.93 5.27 22.61
N TRP A 237 -9.88 5.99 23.04
CA TRP A 237 -9.03 6.75 22.13
C TRP A 237 -7.81 5.91 21.74
N TYR A 238 -7.78 5.43 20.51
CA TYR A 238 -6.72 4.58 20.00
C TYR A 238 -5.58 5.41 19.45
N VAL A 239 -4.40 5.27 20.04
CA VAL A 239 -3.14 5.86 19.54
C VAL A 239 -2.34 4.76 18.83
N PRO A 240 -1.93 4.95 17.56
CA PRO A 240 -1.11 3.97 16.86
C PRO A 240 0.19 3.68 17.61
N GLY A 241 0.61 2.42 17.63
CA GLY A 241 1.91 2.03 18.20
C GLY A 241 3.09 2.63 17.41
N GLY A 242 4.26 2.73 18.01
CA GLY A 242 5.41 3.43 17.41
C GLY A 242 5.96 2.82 16.12
N THR A 243 5.69 1.53 15.85
CA THR A 243 6.04 0.86 14.59
C THR A 243 4.83 0.60 13.68
N ASN A 244 3.66 1.15 14.04
CA ASN A 244 2.45 1.04 13.23
C ASN A 244 2.60 1.76 11.88
N TYR A 245 1.87 1.31 10.87
CA TYR A 245 1.82 1.89 9.53
C TYR A 245 1.67 3.43 9.53
N MET A 246 0.71 3.96 10.31
CA MET A 246 0.48 5.41 10.39
C MET A 246 1.60 6.14 11.12
N SER A 247 2.13 5.57 12.20
CA SER A 247 3.27 6.14 12.92
C SER A 247 4.52 6.16 12.05
N GLN A 248 4.70 5.16 11.20
CA GLN A 248 5.81 5.12 10.24
C GLN A 248 5.66 6.23 9.18
N LEU A 249 4.45 6.42 8.60
CA LEU A 249 4.18 7.52 7.65
C LEU A 249 4.44 8.89 8.28
N VAL A 250 3.97 9.12 9.52
CA VAL A 250 4.20 10.37 10.25
C VAL A 250 5.69 10.58 10.52
N SER A 251 6.41 9.52 10.90
CA SER A 251 7.85 9.58 11.15
C SER A 251 8.63 9.86 9.86
N ASP A 252 8.29 9.20 8.75
CA ASP A 252 8.93 9.40 7.46
C ASP A 252 8.63 10.79 6.87
N ALA A 253 7.54 11.42 7.31
CA ALA A 253 7.20 12.82 7.02
C ALA A 253 7.84 13.82 7.99
N GLY A 254 8.74 13.41 8.88
CA GLY A 254 9.50 14.28 9.78
C GLY A 254 8.73 14.75 11.02
N ALA A 255 7.72 14.02 11.47
CA ALA A 255 6.95 14.31 12.67
C ALA A 255 6.90 13.11 13.64
N LYS A 256 6.27 13.24 14.79
CA LYS A 256 6.17 12.15 15.78
C LYS A 256 4.76 12.03 16.34
N VAL A 257 4.23 10.81 16.41
CA VAL A 257 2.94 10.53 17.03
C VAL A 257 3.08 10.58 18.55
N LEU A 258 2.33 11.45 19.19
CA LEU A 258 2.33 11.60 20.64
C LEU A 258 1.56 10.44 21.30
N GLY A 259 2.10 9.89 22.39
CA GLY A 259 1.51 8.74 23.08
C GLY A 259 1.77 7.38 22.41
N ALA A 260 2.44 7.34 21.25
CA ALA A 260 2.84 6.09 20.62
C ALA A 260 3.86 5.33 21.49
N VAL A 261 3.66 4.02 21.66
CA VAL A 261 4.57 3.17 22.45
C VAL A 261 5.68 2.66 21.51
N PRO A 262 6.97 3.02 21.77
CA PRO A 262 8.07 2.58 20.93
C PRO A 262 8.17 1.06 20.80
N GLY A 263 8.48 0.56 19.61
CA GLY A 263 8.66 -0.87 19.32
C GLY A 263 7.39 -1.71 19.30
N LYS A 264 6.22 -1.12 19.52
CA LYS A 264 4.92 -1.79 19.37
C LYS A 264 4.23 -1.36 18.10
N SER A 265 3.56 -2.29 17.42
CA SER A 265 2.69 -2.02 16.27
C SER A 265 1.23 -1.84 16.67
N GLU A 266 0.79 -2.53 17.73
CA GLU A 266 -0.58 -2.45 18.21
C GLU A 266 -0.87 -1.07 18.81
N SER A 267 -2.10 -0.61 18.58
CA SER A 267 -2.57 0.65 19.18
C SER A 267 -2.70 0.52 20.71
N SER A 268 -2.36 1.59 21.40
CA SER A 268 -2.65 1.75 22.83
C SER A 268 -3.93 2.57 23.03
N ILE A 269 -4.62 2.34 24.13
CA ILE A 269 -5.80 3.13 24.50
C ILE A 269 -5.37 4.16 25.54
N ILE A 270 -5.77 5.42 25.30
CA ILE A 270 -5.61 6.51 26.25
C ILE A 270 -6.97 7.10 26.62
N SER A 271 -7.05 7.83 27.73
CA SER A 271 -8.25 8.60 28.06
C SER A 271 -8.26 9.97 27.38
N VAL A 272 -9.44 10.62 27.35
CA VAL A 272 -9.58 11.99 26.82
C VAL A 272 -8.69 12.96 27.59
N GLU A 273 -8.58 12.81 28.91
CA GLU A 273 -7.71 13.65 29.76
C GLU A 273 -6.23 13.47 29.39
N GLN A 274 -5.80 12.25 29.13
CA GLN A 274 -4.43 11.98 28.65
C GLN A 274 -4.20 12.63 27.26
N ALA A 275 -5.17 12.57 26.35
CA ALA A 275 -5.09 13.24 25.05
C ALA A 275 -4.98 14.75 25.20
N ILE A 276 -5.73 15.38 26.12
CA ILE A 276 -5.63 16.80 26.46
C ILE A 276 -4.25 17.16 27.01
N ILE A 277 -3.64 16.28 27.82
CA ILE A 277 -2.27 16.50 28.30
C ILE A 277 -1.28 16.44 27.13
N LEU A 278 -1.38 15.40 26.28
CA LEU A 278 -0.51 15.24 25.10
C LEU A 278 -0.67 16.39 24.10
N SER A 279 -1.86 16.95 23.98
CA SER A 279 -2.14 18.05 23.03
C SER A 279 -1.31 19.32 23.31
N ARG A 280 -0.78 19.49 24.51
CA ARG A 280 0.09 20.64 24.88
C ARG A 280 1.42 20.62 24.13
N ASP A 281 1.88 19.43 23.73
CA ASP A 281 3.11 19.21 22.96
C ASP A 281 2.83 18.97 21.47
N ALA A 282 1.56 19.04 21.04
CA ALA A 282 1.14 18.80 19.68
C ALA A 282 1.10 20.11 18.86
N SER A 283 1.70 20.08 17.68
CA SER A 283 1.50 21.12 16.66
C SER A 283 0.37 20.76 15.71
N PHE A 284 0.09 19.48 15.53
CA PHE A 284 -0.89 18.98 14.58
C PHE A 284 -1.86 17.98 15.23
N TRP A 285 -3.10 17.97 14.75
CA TRP A 285 -4.08 16.93 15.05
C TRP A 285 -4.59 16.32 13.74
N LEU A 286 -4.41 15.01 13.58
CA LEU A 286 -4.78 14.30 12.36
C LEU A 286 -5.88 13.28 12.60
N ASN A 287 -6.65 13.01 11.54
CA ASN A 287 -7.64 11.92 11.46
C ASN A 287 -8.78 12.08 12.49
N THR A 288 -9.44 13.21 12.45
CA THR A 288 -10.57 13.56 13.33
C THR A 288 -11.89 12.86 12.97
N GLY A 289 -11.81 11.66 12.39
CA GLY A 289 -12.98 10.86 11.98
C GLY A 289 -13.76 11.53 10.84
N TRP A 290 -15.06 11.71 11.05
CA TRP A 290 -15.93 12.41 10.09
C TRP A 290 -16.17 13.88 10.45
N CYS A 291 -15.31 14.47 11.29
CA CYS A 291 -15.41 15.85 11.70
C CYS A 291 -14.60 16.74 10.77
N ASP A 292 -15.25 17.35 9.80
CA ASP A 292 -14.63 18.23 8.81
C ASP A 292 -14.71 19.70 9.19
N THR A 293 -15.34 20.03 10.33
CA THR A 293 -15.42 21.37 10.90
C THR A 293 -15.15 21.34 12.40
N MET A 294 -14.68 22.47 12.96
CA MET A 294 -14.46 22.63 14.40
C MET A 294 -15.76 22.46 15.19
N GLU A 295 -16.89 22.89 14.64
CA GLU A 295 -18.22 22.70 15.27
C GLU A 295 -18.55 21.22 15.40
N ALA A 296 -18.37 20.44 14.32
CA ALA A 296 -18.58 18.99 14.33
C ALA A 296 -17.66 18.29 15.32
N LEU A 297 -16.36 18.69 15.35
CA LEU A 297 -15.36 18.13 16.25
C LEU A 297 -15.72 18.39 17.72
N HIS A 298 -16.07 19.62 18.07
CA HIS A 298 -16.49 19.99 19.42
C HIS A 298 -17.86 19.37 19.79
N GLY A 299 -18.69 19.07 18.79
CA GLY A 299 -19.97 18.37 18.97
C GLY A 299 -19.80 16.90 19.37
N GLN A 300 -18.70 16.25 18.94
CA GLN A 300 -18.38 14.87 19.33
C GLN A 300 -18.08 14.75 20.83
N ASN A 301 -17.29 15.70 21.36
CA ASN A 301 -16.97 15.74 22.78
C ASN A 301 -16.65 17.19 23.20
N GLN A 302 -17.36 17.70 24.21
CA GLN A 302 -17.15 19.07 24.72
C GLN A 302 -15.74 19.27 25.30
N ALA A 303 -15.07 18.21 25.77
CA ALA A 303 -13.70 18.26 26.28
C ALA A 303 -12.68 18.66 25.19
N PHE A 304 -13.00 18.44 23.91
CA PHE A 304 -12.12 18.84 22.79
C PHE A 304 -11.95 20.36 22.68
N LYS A 305 -12.85 21.16 23.26
CA LYS A 305 -12.67 22.62 23.40
C LYS A 305 -11.44 23.01 24.24
N SER A 306 -10.91 22.06 25.02
CA SER A 306 -9.68 22.26 25.81
C SER A 306 -8.41 21.88 25.06
N ILE A 307 -8.54 21.39 23.81
CA ILE A 307 -7.43 21.05 22.92
C ILE A 307 -7.18 22.26 22.02
N ASP A 308 -6.08 22.98 22.27
CA ASP A 308 -5.66 24.17 21.50
C ASP A 308 -4.50 23.79 20.58
N ILE A 309 -4.82 23.12 19.44
CA ILE A 309 -3.85 22.74 18.41
C ILE A 309 -4.12 23.60 17.18
N PRO A 310 -3.11 24.32 16.64
CA PRO A 310 -3.30 25.30 15.57
C PRO A 310 -3.62 24.68 14.21
N TYR A 311 -3.17 23.44 13.98
CA TYR A 311 -3.28 22.77 12.68
C TYR A 311 -4.00 21.43 12.81
N ILE A 312 -5.25 21.40 12.33
CA ILE A 312 -6.10 20.18 12.36
C ILE A 312 -6.40 19.78 10.93
N TYR A 313 -6.10 18.52 10.60
CA TYR A 313 -6.34 17.98 9.27
C TYR A 313 -7.04 16.62 9.35
N ASN A 314 -7.91 16.38 8.38
CA ASN A 314 -8.64 15.13 8.29
C ASN A 314 -8.34 14.42 6.95
N ASN A 315 -8.28 13.10 6.96
CA ASN A 315 -8.00 12.27 5.78
C ASN A 315 -9.26 11.99 4.95
N THR A 316 -10.24 12.88 4.97
CA THR A 316 -11.55 12.75 4.32
C THR A 316 -11.71 13.61 3.06
N ALA A 317 -10.62 14.16 2.51
CA ALA A 317 -10.70 14.98 1.30
C ALA A 317 -11.34 14.23 0.12
N ARG A 318 -11.18 12.91 0.06
CA ARG A 318 -11.73 12.04 -0.97
C ARG A 318 -12.74 11.02 -0.41
N ALA A 319 -13.43 11.40 0.65
CA ALA A 319 -14.55 10.61 1.15
C ALA A 319 -15.76 10.75 0.21
N ASN A 320 -16.49 9.65 -0.01
CA ASN A 320 -17.71 9.67 -0.81
C ASN A 320 -18.95 9.87 0.07
N ASP A 321 -20.08 10.18 -0.57
CA ASP A 321 -21.38 10.44 0.05
C ASP A 321 -22.01 9.24 0.78
N ARG A 322 -21.40 8.05 0.65
CA ARG A 322 -21.87 6.78 1.24
C ARG A 322 -20.99 6.26 2.37
N GLY A 323 -20.00 7.05 2.78
CA GLY A 323 -19.08 6.74 3.87
C GLY A 323 -17.84 5.94 3.45
N GLY A 324 -17.57 5.80 2.16
CA GLY A 324 -16.30 5.31 1.67
C GLY A 324 -15.23 6.39 1.76
N ASN A 325 -13.99 6.00 1.96
CA ASN A 325 -12.86 6.92 2.06
C ASN A 325 -11.66 6.38 1.28
N ASP A 326 -11.29 7.10 0.21
CA ASP A 326 -10.22 6.74 -0.72
C ASP A 326 -8.84 6.65 -0.04
N PHE A 327 -8.64 7.31 1.09
CA PHE A 327 -7.43 7.16 1.91
C PHE A 327 -7.18 5.68 2.30
N TRP A 328 -8.25 4.93 2.60
CA TRP A 328 -8.16 3.50 2.95
C TRP A 328 -8.23 2.57 1.75
N GLU A 329 -8.65 3.08 0.59
CA GLU A 329 -8.72 2.35 -0.68
C GLU A 329 -7.44 2.56 -1.49
N SER A 330 -7.35 3.62 -2.30
CA SER A 330 -6.15 3.87 -3.13
C SER A 330 -4.91 4.20 -2.31
N GLY A 331 -5.05 4.79 -1.13
CA GLY A 331 -3.93 5.06 -0.22
C GLY A 331 -3.19 3.80 0.26
N ALA A 332 -3.84 2.63 0.26
CA ALA A 332 -3.17 1.36 0.55
C ALA A 332 -2.10 1.01 -0.51
N ALA A 333 -2.37 1.33 -1.77
CA ALA A 333 -1.47 1.13 -2.90
C ALA A 333 -0.49 2.30 -3.08
N ARG A 334 -0.84 3.52 -2.62
CA ARG A 334 -0.14 4.78 -2.91
C ARG A 334 0.35 5.51 -1.64
N PRO A 335 1.22 4.87 -0.83
CA PRO A 335 1.80 5.53 0.35
C PRO A 335 2.69 6.73 -0.01
N ASP A 336 3.21 6.80 -1.23
CA ASP A 336 3.96 7.94 -1.75
C ASP A 336 3.11 9.22 -1.79
N VAL A 337 1.82 9.11 -2.12
CA VAL A 337 0.87 10.22 -2.12
C VAL A 337 0.49 10.63 -0.69
N ILE A 338 0.30 9.65 0.21
CA ILE A 338 0.04 9.94 1.63
C ILE A 338 1.24 10.64 2.26
N LEU A 339 2.47 10.16 1.99
CA LEU A 339 3.69 10.78 2.50
C LEU A 339 3.81 12.22 2.01
N HIS A 340 3.50 12.47 0.72
CA HIS A 340 3.51 13.83 0.16
C HIS A 340 2.55 14.77 0.90
N ASP A 341 1.31 14.33 1.15
CA ASP A 341 0.34 15.12 1.91
C ASP A 341 0.85 15.44 3.31
N LEU A 342 1.39 14.45 4.02
CA LEU A 342 1.92 14.63 5.37
C LEU A 342 3.12 15.59 5.39
N VAL A 343 4.04 15.48 4.42
CA VAL A 343 5.16 16.42 4.29
C VAL A 343 4.65 17.83 4.00
N LYS A 344 3.67 17.99 3.12
CA LYS A 344 3.05 19.29 2.82
C LYS A 344 2.36 19.90 4.05
N ILE A 345 1.80 19.07 4.92
CA ILE A 345 1.17 19.50 6.18
C ILE A 345 2.23 19.91 7.22
N PHE A 346 3.27 19.10 7.41
CA PHE A 346 4.24 19.31 8.49
C PHE A 346 5.37 20.27 8.11
N HIS A 347 5.83 20.19 6.85
CA HIS A 347 7.01 20.87 6.31
C HIS A 347 6.73 21.37 4.88
N PRO A 348 5.77 22.32 4.70
CA PRO A 348 5.34 22.77 3.37
C PRO A 348 6.49 23.33 2.52
N GLU A 349 7.56 23.85 3.14
CA GLU A 349 8.73 24.37 2.47
C GLU A 349 9.49 23.30 1.66
N ILE A 350 9.47 22.01 2.08
CA ILE A 350 10.17 20.92 1.40
C ILE A 350 9.56 20.64 0.02
N VAL A 351 8.24 20.85 -0.12
CA VAL A 351 7.47 20.59 -1.34
C VAL A 351 6.84 21.84 -1.95
N ALA A 352 7.29 23.04 -1.55
CA ALA A 352 6.69 24.32 -1.94
C ALA A 352 6.66 24.57 -3.47
N HIS A 353 7.56 23.93 -4.22
CA HIS A 353 7.75 24.18 -5.65
C HIS A 353 7.18 23.10 -6.57
N ASP A 354 6.54 22.04 -6.03
CA ASP A 354 6.02 20.95 -6.85
C ASP A 354 4.60 21.19 -7.40
N GLY A 355 3.92 22.21 -6.92
CA GLY A 355 2.59 22.63 -7.40
C GLY A 355 1.45 21.65 -7.05
N ARG A 356 1.71 20.61 -6.27
CA ARG A 356 0.69 19.63 -5.89
C ARG A 356 -0.13 20.14 -4.72
N GLU A 357 -1.46 19.96 -4.78
CA GLU A 357 -2.37 20.14 -3.65
C GLU A 357 -2.44 18.88 -2.78
N LEU A 358 -3.04 19.01 -1.58
CA LEU A 358 -3.36 17.86 -0.73
C LEU A 358 -4.33 16.93 -1.48
N TYR A 359 -4.04 15.65 -1.46
CA TYR A 359 -4.85 14.65 -2.17
C TYR A 359 -5.84 13.93 -1.26
N TYR A 360 -5.37 13.37 -0.15
CA TYR A 360 -6.20 12.65 0.82
C TYR A 360 -6.61 13.50 2.01
N TYR A 361 -5.79 14.49 2.35
CA TYR A 361 -6.02 15.33 3.53
C TYR A 361 -6.68 16.65 3.18
N LYS A 362 -7.47 17.16 4.09
CA LYS A 362 -8.02 18.52 4.06
C LYS A 362 -7.94 19.14 5.46
N LYS A 363 -7.85 20.47 5.51
CA LYS A 363 -7.90 21.20 6.77
C LYS A 363 -9.32 21.11 7.36
N VAL A 364 -9.39 21.02 8.67
CA VAL A 364 -10.64 21.16 9.43
C VAL A 364 -10.84 22.64 9.71
N ASP A 365 -11.97 23.21 9.27
CA ASP A 365 -12.29 24.65 9.34
C ASP A 365 -13.22 24.98 10.52
#